data_9665b161416d82c4ffa6596ecfd02641
#
_entry.id   9665b161416d82c4ffa6596ecfd02641
#
_cell.length_a   1.000
_cell.length_b   1.000
_cell.length_c   1.000
_cell.angle_alpha   90.00
_cell.angle_beta   90.00
_cell.angle_gamma   90.00
#
_symmetry.space_group_name_H-M   'P 1'
#
loop_
_entity.id
_entity.type
_entity.pdbx_description
1 polymer ?
#
loop_
_entity_poly.entity_id
_entity_poly.type
_entity_poly.pdbx_seq_one_letter_code
_entity_poly.pdbx_strand_id
1 'polypeptide(L)'
;MEFQIGLGCALNWFGMGRYFAQTQSYSVITRTLEAAIPMNAKIMFGILPIFIGYVFMAMCLFWNNQSNFSNFPDTMYTFFCMMNGDSILNTFGATTRKNAVIGQLMCYSWVFMSICVFQNMNLVVVEDSYLNVKYKSSYTWLVEHEEGG
;
A
#
# COMPACT_ATOMS: atom_id res chain seq x y z
N MET A 1 1.15 -27.34 -9.37
CA MET A 1 2.54 -27.67 -9.04
C MET A 1 3.42 -26.41 -9.04
N GLU A 2 3.36 -25.58 -10.06
CA GLU A 2 4.15 -24.35 -10.19
C GLU A 2 3.90 -23.31 -9.08
N PHE A 3 2.63 -23.12 -8.69
CA PHE A 3 2.24 -22.21 -7.61
C PHE A 3 2.88 -22.58 -6.26
N GLN A 4 2.93 -23.88 -5.93
CA GLN A 4 3.53 -24.36 -4.68
C GLN A 4 5.04 -24.15 -4.65
N ILE A 5 5.71 -24.35 -5.77
CA ILE A 5 7.14 -24.12 -5.93
C ILE A 5 7.45 -22.62 -5.80
N GLY A 6 6.66 -21.77 -6.49
CA GLY A 6 6.80 -20.32 -6.40
C GLY A 6 6.58 -19.79 -4.98
N LEU A 7 5.56 -20.28 -4.29
CA LEU A 7 5.28 -19.91 -2.91
C LEU A 7 6.39 -20.37 -1.96
N GLY A 8 6.90 -21.60 -2.15
CA GLY A 8 8.03 -22.13 -1.37
C GLY A 8 9.30 -21.31 -1.54
N CYS A 9 9.63 -20.91 -2.78
CA CYS A 9 10.75 -20.01 -3.04
C CYS A 9 10.58 -18.65 -2.37
N ALA A 10 9.39 -18.04 -2.47
CA ALA A 10 9.10 -16.76 -1.83
C ALA A 10 9.26 -16.84 -0.30
N LEU A 11 8.69 -17.86 0.34
CA LEU A 11 8.81 -18.07 1.79
C LEU A 11 10.26 -18.29 2.23
N ASN A 12 11.05 -18.99 1.41
CA ASN A 12 12.49 -19.20 1.69
C ASN A 12 13.27 -17.88 1.66
N TRP A 13 12.99 -17.02 0.69
CA TRP A 13 13.57 -15.66 0.62
C TRP A 13 13.15 -14.78 1.81
N PHE A 14 11.90 -14.84 2.23
CA PHE A 14 11.44 -14.15 3.46
C PHE A 14 12.13 -14.70 4.72
N GLY A 15 12.39 -16.01 4.77
CA GLY A 15 13.18 -16.63 5.85
C GLY A 15 14.61 -16.10 5.95
N MET A 16 15.21 -15.73 4.82
CA MET A 16 16.54 -15.12 4.76
C MET A 16 16.62 -13.77 5.47
N GLY A 17 15.51 -13.03 5.54
CA GLY A 17 15.39 -11.76 6.27
C GLY A 17 15.73 -11.89 7.75
N ARG A 18 15.54 -13.06 8.37
CA ARG A 18 15.92 -13.33 9.77
C ARG A 18 17.43 -13.26 10.02
N TYR A 19 18.24 -13.59 9.03
CA TYR A 19 19.70 -13.51 9.15
C TYR A 19 20.18 -12.05 9.17
N PHE A 20 19.49 -11.15 8.48
CA PHE A 20 19.79 -9.72 8.54
C PHE A 20 19.43 -9.09 9.90
N ALA A 21 18.47 -9.67 10.63
CA ALA A 21 18.09 -9.21 11.97
C ALA A 21 19.18 -9.38 13.03
N GLN A 22 20.20 -10.19 12.77
CA GLN A 22 21.32 -10.42 13.70
C GLN A 22 22.34 -9.29 13.71
N THR A 23 22.36 -8.44 12.67
CA THR A 23 23.27 -7.30 12.59
C THR A 23 22.58 -6.05 13.15
N GLN A 24 23.21 -5.35 14.11
CA GLN A 24 22.59 -4.21 14.82
C GLN A 24 21.95 -3.16 13.89
N SER A 25 22.59 -2.82 12.78
CA SER A 25 22.08 -1.83 11.84
C SER A 25 20.81 -2.29 11.11
N TYR A 26 20.68 -3.58 10.81
CA TYR A 26 19.52 -4.14 10.11
C TYR A 26 18.38 -4.52 11.06
N SER A 27 18.69 -4.76 12.34
CA SER A 27 17.67 -5.11 13.35
C SER A 27 16.63 -3.99 13.53
N VAL A 28 17.04 -2.73 13.43
CA VAL A 28 16.13 -1.58 13.51
C VAL A 28 15.13 -1.59 12.36
N ILE A 29 15.58 -1.86 11.13
CA ILE A 29 14.70 -1.91 9.95
C ILE A 29 13.70 -3.07 10.06
N THR A 30 14.16 -4.25 10.45
CA THR A 30 13.31 -5.44 10.60
C THR A 30 12.26 -5.23 11.69
N ARG A 31 12.64 -4.68 12.85
CA ARG A 31 11.70 -4.34 13.94
C ARG A 31 10.72 -3.25 13.54
N THR A 32 11.16 -2.25 12.76
CA THR A 32 10.27 -1.21 12.23
C THR A 32 9.22 -1.81 11.30
N LEU A 33 9.63 -2.70 10.38
CA LEU A 33 8.70 -3.40 9.49
C LEU A 33 7.70 -4.26 10.28
N GLU A 34 8.18 -5.01 11.27
CA GLU A 34 7.32 -5.84 12.12
C GLU A 34 6.28 -5.02 12.89
N ALA A 35 6.65 -3.82 13.36
CA ALA A 35 5.74 -2.90 14.02
C ALA A 35 4.80 -2.17 13.03
N ALA A 36 5.29 -1.79 11.84
CA ALA A 36 4.53 -1.05 10.85
C ALA A 36 3.47 -1.90 10.11
N ILE A 37 3.76 -3.19 9.84
CA ILE A 37 2.86 -4.08 9.08
C ILE A 37 1.45 -4.16 9.69
N PRO A 38 1.25 -4.45 11.00
CA PRO A 38 -0.09 -4.57 11.57
C PRO A 38 -0.83 -3.23 11.60
N MET A 39 -0.13 -2.12 11.76
CA MET A 39 -0.73 -0.79 11.75
C MET A 39 -1.13 -0.38 10.33
N ASN A 40 -0.29 -0.64 9.35
CA ASN A 40 -0.61 -0.45 7.93
C ASN A 40 -1.79 -1.30 7.47
N ALA A 41 -1.85 -2.57 7.90
CA ALA A 41 -2.99 -3.43 7.60
C ALA A 41 -4.32 -2.83 8.10
N LYS A 42 -4.37 -2.28 9.32
CA LYS A 42 -5.56 -1.60 9.86
C LYS A 42 -5.99 -0.42 8.99
N ILE A 43 -5.03 0.39 8.52
CA ILE A 43 -5.31 1.53 7.63
C ILE A 43 -5.85 1.04 6.29
N MET A 44 -5.24 0.01 5.71
CA MET A 44 -5.70 -0.59 4.45
C MET A 44 -7.15 -1.10 4.56
N PHE A 45 -7.51 -1.73 5.68
CA PHE A 45 -8.91 -2.12 5.93
C PHE A 45 -9.85 -0.91 6.06
N GLY A 46 -9.40 0.19 6.65
CA GLY A 46 -10.17 1.44 6.73
C GLY A 46 -10.40 2.11 5.37
N ILE A 47 -9.43 1.99 4.46
CA ILE A 47 -9.47 2.55 3.10
C ILE A 47 -10.33 1.69 2.15
N LEU A 48 -10.43 0.39 2.42
CA LEU A 48 -11.07 -0.58 1.54
C LEU A 48 -12.53 -0.22 1.17
N PRO A 49 -13.40 0.28 2.06
CA PRO A 49 -14.75 0.73 1.68
C PRO A 49 -14.74 1.87 0.66
N ILE A 50 -13.82 2.82 0.81
CA ILE A 50 -13.67 3.95 -0.14
C ILE A 50 -13.24 3.41 -1.50
N PHE A 51 -12.25 2.52 -1.54
CA PHE A 51 -11.77 1.85 -2.75
C PHE A 51 -12.91 1.12 -3.47
N ILE A 52 -13.68 0.30 -2.76
CA ILE A 52 -14.83 -0.43 -3.31
C ILE A 52 -15.90 0.55 -3.83
N GLY A 53 -16.15 1.65 -3.12
CA GLY A 53 -17.08 2.69 -3.56
C GLY A 53 -16.70 3.29 -4.91
N TYR A 54 -15.41 3.60 -5.14
CA TYR A 54 -14.91 4.06 -6.44
C TYR A 54 -15.03 3.00 -7.53
N VAL A 55 -14.76 1.73 -7.20
CA VAL A 55 -14.92 0.60 -8.14
C VAL A 55 -16.37 0.50 -8.62
N PHE A 56 -17.34 0.52 -7.71
CA PHE A 56 -18.76 0.48 -8.08
C PHE A 56 -19.20 1.71 -8.85
N MET A 57 -18.74 2.90 -8.46
CA MET A 57 -19.03 4.13 -9.18
C MET A 57 -18.54 4.06 -10.64
N ALA A 58 -17.33 3.60 -10.86
CA ALA A 58 -16.76 3.44 -12.20
C ALA A 58 -17.50 2.40 -13.03
N MET A 59 -17.85 1.26 -12.43
CA MET A 59 -18.67 0.25 -13.10
C MET A 59 -20.02 0.82 -13.53
N CYS A 60 -20.73 1.53 -12.66
CA CYS A 60 -22.02 2.14 -13.01
C CYS A 60 -21.91 3.16 -14.15
N LEU A 61 -20.82 3.94 -14.18
CA LEU A 61 -20.62 4.98 -15.16
C LEU A 61 -20.12 4.46 -16.52
N PHE A 62 -19.27 3.43 -16.54
CA PHE A 62 -18.49 3.08 -17.73
C PHE A 62 -18.62 1.62 -18.19
N TRP A 63 -19.38 0.77 -17.50
CA TRP A 63 -19.47 -0.67 -17.75
C TRP A 63 -19.72 -1.06 -19.22
N ASN A 64 -20.53 -0.29 -19.91
CA ASN A 64 -20.95 -0.58 -21.30
C ASN A 64 -19.98 -0.08 -22.36
N ASN A 65 -19.01 0.77 -22.00
CA ASN A 65 -18.18 1.47 -22.97
C ASN A 65 -16.70 1.11 -22.92
N GLN A 66 -16.30 0.40 -21.85
CA GLN A 66 -14.90 0.14 -21.56
C GLN A 66 -14.72 -1.29 -21.02
N SER A 67 -13.86 -2.08 -21.68
CA SER A 67 -13.56 -3.44 -21.24
C SER A 67 -12.99 -3.50 -19.82
N ASN A 68 -12.21 -2.47 -19.43
CA ASN A 68 -11.59 -2.40 -18.10
C ASN A 68 -12.57 -2.14 -16.96
N PHE A 69 -13.80 -1.68 -17.26
CA PHE A 69 -14.86 -1.43 -16.29
C PHE A 69 -16.07 -2.35 -16.44
N SER A 70 -15.97 -3.38 -17.30
CA SER A 70 -17.05 -4.32 -17.56
C SER A 70 -17.26 -5.34 -16.44
N ASN A 71 -16.20 -5.67 -15.72
CA ASN A 71 -16.18 -6.67 -14.65
C ASN A 71 -15.58 -6.10 -13.37
N PHE A 72 -16.06 -6.58 -12.22
CA PHE A 72 -15.56 -6.17 -10.92
C PHE A 72 -14.04 -6.38 -10.73
N PRO A 73 -13.47 -7.57 -11.05
CA PRO A 73 -12.03 -7.79 -10.89
C PRO A 73 -11.18 -6.91 -11.81
N ASP A 74 -11.60 -6.67 -13.06
CA ASP A 74 -10.87 -5.82 -14.01
C ASP A 74 -10.89 -4.34 -13.57
N THR A 75 -12.02 -3.90 -13.03
CA THR A 75 -12.16 -2.56 -12.47
C THR A 75 -11.28 -2.40 -11.22
N MET A 76 -11.29 -3.35 -10.30
CA MET A 76 -10.40 -3.35 -9.13
C MET A 76 -8.93 -3.28 -9.56
N TYR A 77 -8.54 -4.11 -10.51
CA TYR A 77 -7.18 -4.13 -11.04
C TYR A 77 -6.79 -2.76 -11.64
N THR A 78 -7.67 -2.16 -12.44
CA THR A 78 -7.43 -0.84 -13.04
C THR A 78 -7.24 0.24 -11.98
N PHE A 79 -8.08 0.29 -10.95
CA PHE A 79 -7.95 1.26 -9.86
C PHE A 79 -6.70 1.00 -9.01
N PHE A 80 -6.33 -0.26 -8.80
CA PHE A 80 -5.11 -0.62 -8.10
C PHE A 80 -3.86 -0.17 -8.89
N CYS A 81 -3.83 -0.37 -10.20
CA CYS A 81 -2.75 0.14 -11.07
C CYS A 81 -2.68 1.67 -11.04
N MET A 82 -3.82 2.36 -11.13
CA MET A 82 -3.87 3.83 -11.04
C MET A 82 -3.38 4.34 -9.68
N MET A 83 -3.64 3.63 -8.58
CA MET A 83 -3.14 3.98 -7.25
C MET A 83 -1.62 3.93 -7.18
N ASN A 84 -1.00 3.02 -7.93
CA ASN A 84 0.46 2.91 -8.03
C ASN A 84 1.08 3.81 -9.12
N GLY A 85 0.28 4.64 -9.78
CA GLY A 85 0.75 5.56 -10.82
C GLY A 85 0.83 4.95 -12.22
N ASP A 86 0.37 3.70 -12.39
CA ASP A 86 0.36 3.02 -13.68
C ASP A 86 -0.97 3.21 -14.43
N SER A 87 -0.92 3.14 -15.75
CA SER A 87 -2.08 3.16 -16.66
C SER A 87 -3.02 4.37 -16.50
N ILE A 88 -2.58 5.44 -15.84
CA ILE A 88 -3.38 6.66 -15.60
C ILE A 88 -3.82 7.27 -16.92
N LEU A 89 -2.88 7.51 -17.85
CA LEU A 89 -3.16 8.18 -19.13
C LEU A 89 -4.15 7.37 -19.99
N ASN A 90 -3.99 6.06 -20.04
CA ASN A 90 -4.88 5.18 -20.79
C ASN A 90 -6.29 5.20 -20.22
N THR A 91 -6.43 5.17 -18.90
CA THR A 91 -7.73 5.21 -18.23
C THR A 91 -8.41 6.55 -18.39
N PHE A 92 -7.66 7.66 -18.30
CA PHE A 92 -8.17 9.00 -18.62
C PHE A 92 -8.69 9.09 -20.06
N GLY A 93 -7.91 8.64 -21.03
CA GLY A 93 -8.32 8.65 -22.44
C GLY A 93 -9.56 7.81 -22.69
N ALA A 94 -9.68 6.69 -22.00
CA ALA A 94 -10.80 5.78 -22.10
C ALA A 94 -12.08 6.38 -21.50
N THR A 95 -12.04 6.92 -20.29
CA THR A 95 -13.21 7.49 -19.60
C THR A 95 -13.69 8.80 -20.22
N THR A 96 -12.77 9.62 -20.74
CA THR A 96 -13.07 10.90 -21.41
C THR A 96 -13.88 10.71 -22.69
N ARG A 97 -13.74 9.59 -23.39
CA ARG A 97 -14.48 9.33 -24.64
C ARG A 97 -15.99 9.28 -24.46
N LYS A 98 -16.51 8.83 -23.30
CA LYS A 98 -17.96 8.76 -23.05
C LYS A 98 -18.52 10.08 -22.52
N ASN A 99 -17.89 10.62 -21.49
CA ASN A 99 -18.30 11.85 -20.84
C ASN A 99 -17.05 12.53 -20.25
N ALA A 100 -16.55 13.53 -20.97
CA ALA A 100 -15.28 14.15 -20.64
C ALA A 100 -15.25 14.70 -19.22
N VAL A 101 -16.30 15.37 -18.77
CA VAL A 101 -16.34 16.03 -17.47
C VAL A 101 -16.39 14.99 -16.33
N ILE A 102 -17.33 14.04 -16.41
CA ILE A 102 -17.52 13.03 -15.35
C ILE A 102 -16.32 12.09 -15.27
N GLY A 103 -15.80 11.65 -16.43
CA GLY A 103 -14.65 10.75 -16.48
C GLY A 103 -13.38 11.39 -15.90
N GLN A 104 -13.11 12.64 -16.28
CA GLN A 104 -11.97 13.38 -15.75
C GLN A 104 -12.12 13.64 -14.26
N LEU A 105 -13.27 14.09 -13.79
CA LEU A 105 -13.52 14.37 -12.39
C LEU A 105 -13.33 13.12 -11.52
N MET A 106 -13.83 11.97 -11.96
CA MET A 106 -13.66 10.70 -11.28
C MET A 106 -12.17 10.31 -11.21
N CYS A 107 -11.46 10.37 -12.33
CA CYS A 107 -10.03 10.02 -12.36
C CYS A 107 -9.17 10.98 -11.52
N TYR A 108 -9.40 12.30 -11.62
CA TYR A 108 -8.67 13.27 -10.78
C TYR A 108 -8.94 13.07 -9.30
N SER A 109 -10.20 12.87 -8.90
CA SER A 109 -10.56 12.63 -7.50
C SER A 109 -9.90 11.35 -6.96
N TRP A 110 -9.86 10.27 -7.78
CA TRP A 110 -9.20 9.03 -7.40
C TRP A 110 -7.68 9.20 -7.24
N VAL A 111 -7.01 9.81 -8.21
CA VAL A 111 -5.56 10.05 -8.16
C VAL A 111 -5.20 10.93 -6.97
N PHE A 112 -5.98 11.98 -6.72
CA PHE A 112 -5.80 12.84 -5.56
C PHE A 112 -5.93 12.07 -4.24
N MET A 113 -7.00 11.28 -4.06
CA MET A 113 -7.21 10.45 -2.90
C MET A 113 -6.11 9.41 -2.71
N SER A 114 -5.67 8.77 -3.79
CA SER A 114 -4.62 7.75 -3.75
C SER A 114 -3.29 8.32 -3.31
N ILE A 115 -2.84 9.39 -3.93
CA ILE A 115 -1.52 9.99 -3.68
C ILE A 115 -1.53 10.80 -2.38
N CYS A 116 -2.50 11.72 -2.22
CA CYS A 116 -2.49 12.65 -1.11
C CYS A 116 -2.95 12.04 0.22
N VAL A 117 -3.82 11.03 0.18
CA VAL A 117 -4.34 10.42 1.40
C VAL A 117 -3.69 9.06 1.66
N PHE A 118 -3.85 8.08 0.76
CA PHE A 118 -3.47 6.70 1.05
C PHE A 118 -1.96 6.52 1.13
N GLN A 119 -1.20 7.04 0.18
CA GLN A 119 0.26 6.91 0.17
C GLN A 119 0.90 7.70 1.32
N ASN A 120 0.42 8.91 1.60
CA ASN A 120 0.94 9.70 2.71
C ASN A 120 0.62 9.09 4.08
N MET A 121 -0.58 8.50 4.27
CA MET A 121 -0.89 7.77 5.50
C MET A 121 0.05 6.59 5.72
N ASN A 122 0.33 5.80 4.67
CA ASN A 122 1.26 4.68 4.77
C ASN A 122 2.68 5.16 5.13
N LEU A 123 3.13 6.28 4.54
CA LEU A 123 4.44 6.86 4.83
C LEU A 123 4.55 7.28 6.30
N VAL A 124 3.57 8.02 6.81
CA VAL A 124 3.53 8.48 8.22
C VAL A 124 3.57 7.30 9.20
N VAL A 125 2.86 6.20 8.92
CA VAL A 125 2.86 5.01 9.78
C VAL A 125 4.23 4.35 9.83
N VAL A 126 4.90 4.25 8.69
CA VAL A 126 6.26 3.68 8.63
C VAL A 126 7.25 4.58 9.36
N GLU A 127 7.15 5.89 9.19
CA GLU A 127 7.99 6.87 9.87
C GLU A 127 7.79 6.83 11.39
N ASP A 128 6.55 6.85 11.88
CA ASP A 128 6.23 6.75 13.31
C ASP A 128 6.75 5.44 13.91
N SER A 129 6.55 4.32 13.22
CA SER A 129 7.07 3.02 13.64
C SER A 129 8.60 3.01 13.72
N TYR A 130 9.28 3.64 12.76
CA TYR A 130 10.73 3.77 12.75
C TYR A 130 11.23 4.62 13.94
N LEU A 131 10.62 5.77 14.18
CA LEU A 131 10.98 6.65 15.28
C LEU A 131 10.78 5.96 16.62
N ASN A 132 9.65 5.27 16.82
CA ASN A 132 9.36 4.52 18.04
C ASN A 132 10.39 3.43 18.31
N VAL A 133 10.77 2.65 17.31
CA VAL A 133 11.78 1.60 17.46
C VAL A 133 13.16 2.20 17.77
N LYS A 134 13.55 3.28 17.10
CA LYS A 134 14.84 3.95 17.27
C LYS A 134 14.97 4.59 18.65
N TYR A 135 13.96 5.32 19.09
CA TYR A 135 14.01 6.00 20.41
C TYR A 135 13.90 5.00 21.56
N LYS A 136 13.08 3.97 21.44
CA LYS A 136 12.99 2.92 22.45
C LYS A 136 14.34 2.20 22.62
N SER A 137 15.03 1.92 21.55
CA SER A 137 16.37 1.31 21.60
C SER A 137 17.39 2.21 22.28
N SER A 138 17.36 3.51 22.00
CA SER A 138 18.27 4.49 22.64
C SER A 138 17.98 4.68 24.12
N TYR A 139 16.70 4.68 24.51
CA TYR A 139 16.31 4.82 25.93
C TYR A 139 16.70 3.60 26.76
N THR A 140 16.53 2.41 26.24
CA THR A 140 16.92 1.16 26.92
C THR A 140 18.42 1.12 27.17
N TRP A 141 19.23 1.56 26.21
CA TRP A 141 20.68 1.64 26.35
C TRP A 141 21.12 2.63 27.45
N LEU A 142 20.46 3.78 27.56
CA LEU A 142 20.76 4.79 28.60
C LEU A 142 20.44 4.25 30.01
N VAL A 143 19.30 3.59 30.17
CA VAL A 143 18.89 3.01 31.46
C VAL A 143 19.84 1.91 31.93
N GLU A 144 20.27 1.03 31.03
CA GLU A 144 21.24 -0.03 31.33
C GLU A 144 22.59 0.53 31.76
N HIS A 145 23.01 1.69 31.24
CA HIS A 145 24.27 2.34 31.64
C HIS A 145 24.17 3.09 32.98
N GLU A 146 22.98 3.60 33.35
CA GLU A 146 22.78 4.23 34.65
C GLU A 146 22.67 3.21 35.79
N GLU A 147 22.11 2.02 35.55
CA GLU A 147 22.01 0.96 36.57
C GLU A 147 23.29 0.15 36.76
N GLY A 148 24.25 0.21 35.84
CA GLY A 148 25.51 -0.52 35.85
C GLY A 148 26.74 0.25 36.36
N GLY A 149 26.58 1.52 36.75
CA GLY A 149 27.62 2.39 37.31
C GLY A 149 27.39 2.68 38.79
#